data_ed4a82539dcf7d5de9cf304c2556c765
#
_entry.id   ed4a82539dcf7d5de9cf304c2556c765
#
_cell.length_a   1.000
_cell.length_b   1.000
_cell.length_c   1.000
_cell.angle_alpha   90.00
_cell.angle_beta   90.00
_cell.angle_gamma   90.00
#
_symmetry.space_group_name_H-M   'P 1'
#
loop_
_entity.id
_entity.type
_entity.pdbx_description
1 polymer ?
#
loop_
_entity_poly.entity_id
_entity_poly.type
_entity_poly.pdbx_seq_one_letter_code
_entity_poly.pdbx_strand_id
1 'polypeptide(L)'
;GIAIHSGALKALGDDLNVNIKVFIEGEEEMGSPSFIPFIEAHRDEFAADVIIVADSGNWSADIPSLTTSLRGNTCVDVTVQGLEHPVHSGQYGGPILDSNTLAAMLIASMYDENGDLAVPGVTAEEPIGGLQHDLDETTVREDSGVVAGYEFAGTGSLASRLWTKPSVTVIGFDAHPVEGSFNVIAPETRFRLSLRTAPTQHPEEAQEALAAFLESHAPFGAKVTVERGENGMGWAMDPTAVATKDALEAMTEAFGVEPINKGEGGSIPFIPELQRIFPNAQVLVTGPEDPKANAHSPNESISLPGLKNNVITEALLLDKLGK
;
A
#
# COMPACT_ATOMS: atom_id res chain seq x y z
N GLY A 1 13.71 -4.26 -13.27
CA GLY A 1 13.15 -5.58 -13.64
C GLY A 1 13.75 -6.18 -14.89
N ILE A 2 13.64 -5.53 -16.05
CA ILE A 2 14.06 -6.10 -17.37
C ILE A 2 15.49 -6.67 -17.35
N ALA A 3 16.44 -5.99 -16.70
CA ALA A 3 17.84 -6.44 -16.64
C ALA A 3 18.01 -7.73 -15.82
N ILE A 4 17.19 -7.94 -14.79
CA ILE A 4 17.18 -9.16 -13.97
C ILE A 4 16.73 -10.33 -14.85
N HIS A 5 15.52 -10.24 -15.43
CA HIS A 5 14.95 -11.26 -16.29
C HIS A 5 15.87 -11.63 -17.47
N SER A 6 16.36 -10.61 -18.19
CA SER A 6 17.26 -10.81 -19.32
C SER A 6 18.57 -11.46 -18.91
N GLY A 7 19.12 -11.07 -17.75
CA GLY A 7 20.35 -11.62 -17.19
C GLY A 7 20.19 -13.09 -16.78
N ALA A 8 19.11 -13.42 -16.08
CA ALA A 8 18.81 -14.78 -15.64
C ALA A 8 18.63 -15.75 -16.83
N LEU A 9 17.79 -15.37 -17.81
CA LEU A 9 17.58 -16.15 -19.01
C LEU A 9 18.88 -16.34 -19.82
N LYS A 10 19.69 -15.31 -19.92
CA LYS A 10 20.98 -15.39 -20.61
C LYS A 10 21.99 -16.29 -19.87
N ALA A 11 21.94 -16.27 -18.53
CA ALA A 11 22.82 -17.12 -17.72
C ALA A 11 22.47 -18.61 -17.84
N LEU A 12 21.20 -18.95 -17.90
CA LEU A 12 20.72 -20.32 -18.04
C LEU A 12 20.86 -20.84 -19.47
N GLY A 13 20.61 -20.03 -20.49
CA GLY A 13 20.70 -20.44 -21.89
C GLY A 13 19.94 -21.74 -22.19
N ASP A 14 20.66 -22.75 -22.68
CA ASP A 14 20.10 -24.08 -23.04
C ASP A 14 19.76 -24.98 -21.81
N ASP A 15 20.20 -24.58 -20.61
CA ASP A 15 19.93 -25.33 -19.37
C ASP A 15 18.54 -24.96 -18.75
N LEU A 16 17.79 -24.11 -19.43
CA LEU A 16 16.45 -23.67 -18.99
C LEU A 16 15.43 -24.82 -19.19
N ASN A 17 14.85 -25.31 -18.08
CA ASN A 17 13.90 -26.44 -18.08
C ASN A 17 12.45 -26.03 -17.80
N VAL A 18 12.12 -24.73 -17.92
CA VAL A 18 10.76 -24.19 -17.75
C VAL A 18 10.31 -23.43 -18.99
N ASN A 19 9.00 -23.36 -19.19
CA ASN A 19 8.44 -22.49 -20.21
C ASN A 19 8.39 -21.06 -19.67
N ILE A 20 8.92 -20.12 -20.42
CA ILE A 20 8.97 -18.70 -20.03
C ILE A 20 8.06 -17.87 -20.93
N LYS A 21 7.27 -17.03 -20.31
CA LYS A 21 6.55 -15.95 -20.96
C LYS A 21 7.05 -14.63 -20.37
N VAL A 22 7.52 -13.72 -21.20
CA VAL A 22 7.98 -12.40 -20.76
C VAL A 22 6.95 -11.40 -21.21
N PHE A 23 6.46 -10.63 -20.25
CA PHE A 23 5.57 -9.51 -20.48
C PHE A 23 6.23 -8.23 -19.93
N ILE A 24 6.29 -7.20 -20.75
CA ILE A 24 6.85 -5.90 -20.36
C ILE A 24 5.72 -4.88 -20.45
N GLU A 25 5.30 -4.42 -19.31
CA GLU A 25 4.28 -3.41 -19.13
C GLU A 25 4.94 -2.02 -19.13
N GLY A 26 4.33 -1.03 -19.73
CA GLY A 26 4.89 0.30 -19.91
C GLY A 26 3.97 1.44 -19.46
N GLU A 27 2.84 1.14 -18.81
CA GLU A 27 1.85 2.12 -18.36
C GLU A 27 1.64 2.11 -16.84
N GLU A 28 2.49 1.37 -16.08
CA GLU A 28 2.28 1.15 -14.65
C GLU A 28 2.16 2.47 -13.89
N GLU A 29 3.05 3.41 -14.12
CA GLU A 29 3.10 4.74 -13.51
C GLU A 29 1.90 5.64 -13.87
N MET A 30 1.08 5.21 -14.82
CA MET A 30 -0.16 5.87 -15.23
C MET A 30 -1.42 5.08 -14.82
N GLY A 31 -1.26 4.06 -13.97
CA GLY A 31 -2.34 3.20 -13.48
C GLY A 31 -2.72 2.06 -14.40
N SER A 32 -1.86 1.68 -15.36
CA SER A 32 -2.00 0.48 -16.22
C SER A 32 -3.37 0.32 -16.90
N PRO A 33 -3.93 1.33 -17.57
CA PRO A 33 -5.31 1.28 -18.08
C PRO A 33 -5.54 0.18 -19.11
N SER A 34 -4.51 -0.22 -19.87
CA SER A 34 -4.59 -1.26 -20.90
C SER A 34 -4.29 -2.66 -20.39
N PHE A 35 -3.67 -2.79 -19.20
CA PHE A 35 -3.13 -4.05 -18.70
C PHE A 35 -4.19 -5.12 -18.49
N ILE A 36 -5.20 -4.85 -17.68
CA ILE A 36 -6.23 -5.84 -17.34
C ILE A 36 -7.04 -6.28 -18.55
N PRO A 37 -7.56 -5.36 -19.40
CA PRO A 37 -8.25 -5.77 -20.62
C PRO A 37 -7.37 -6.62 -21.56
N PHE A 38 -6.07 -6.32 -21.64
CA PHE A 38 -5.13 -7.07 -22.44
C PHE A 38 -4.91 -8.49 -21.91
N ILE A 39 -4.63 -8.63 -20.61
CA ILE A 39 -4.40 -9.94 -19.98
C ILE A 39 -5.67 -10.80 -20.04
N GLU A 40 -6.85 -10.25 -19.83
CA GLU A 40 -8.12 -10.98 -19.94
C GLU A 40 -8.39 -11.47 -21.38
N ALA A 41 -8.09 -10.65 -22.39
CA ALA A 41 -8.23 -11.03 -23.80
C ALA A 41 -7.24 -12.15 -24.24
N HIS A 42 -6.08 -12.23 -23.57
CA HIS A 42 -5.02 -13.18 -23.88
C HIS A 42 -4.77 -14.19 -22.73
N ARG A 43 -5.80 -14.46 -21.93
CA ARG A 43 -5.69 -15.25 -20.70
C ARG A 43 -4.98 -16.60 -20.89
N ASP A 44 -5.31 -17.34 -21.95
CA ASP A 44 -4.72 -18.64 -22.22
C ASP A 44 -3.23 -18.54 -22.60
N GLU A 45 -2.85 -17.45 -23.24
CA GLU A 45 -1.47 -17.17 -23.63
C GLU A 45 -0.61 -16.81 -22.41
N PHE A 46 -1.20 -16.16 -21.38
CA PHE A 46 -0.51 -15.71 -20.17
C PHE A 46 -0.67 -16.63 -18.96
N ALA A 47 -1.45 -17.72 -19.08
CA ALA A 47 -1.55 -18.70 -17.99
C ALA A 47 -0.16 -19.26 -17.62
N ALA A 48 0.14 -19.25 -16.32
CA ALA A 48 1.41 -19.71 -15.76
C ALA A 48 1.19 -20.30 -14.36
N ASP A 49 2.11 -21.17 -13.92
CA ASP A 49 2.11 -21.73 -12.57
C ASP A 49 2.72 -20.76 -11.55
N VAL A 50 3.69 -19.96 -12.01
CA VAL A 50 4.37 -18.94 -11.22
C VAL A 50 4.43 -17.63 -12.02
N ILE A 51 4.12 -16.52 -11.37
CA ILE A 51 4.23 -15.17 -11.92
C ILE A 51 5.27 -14.43 -11.09
N ILE A 52 6.33 -13.94 -11.72
CA ILE A 52 7.38 -13.15 -11.07
C ILE A 52 7.21 -11.69 -11.49
N VAL A 53 6.94 -10.83 -10.53
CA VAL A 53 6.82 -9.38 -10.70
C VAL A 53 8.08 -8.74 -10.13
N ALA A 54 8.88 -8.08 -10.97
CA ALA A 54 10.13 -7.43 -10.56
C ALA A 54 9.93 -5.90 -10.43
N ASP A 55 9.08 -5.50 -9.49
CA ASP A 55 8.62 -4.12 -9.28
C ASP A 55 8.62 -3.73 -7.79
N SER A 56 9.61 -4.22 -7.06
CA SER A 56 9.77 -3.98 -5.63
C SER A 56 11.26 -3.91 -5.27
N GLY A 57 11.58 -3.88 -3.99
CA GLY A 57 12.94 -3.71 -3.52
C GLY A 57 13.36 -4.65 -2.42
N ASN A 58 14.66 -4.71 -2.21
CA ASN A 58 15.31 -5.44 -1.15
C ASN A 58 15.22 -4.68 0.19
N TRP A 59 15.48 -5.38 1.30
CA TRP A 59 15.61 -4.74 2.62
C TRP A 59 16.77 -3.74 2.66
N SER A 60 17.86 -4.11 2.02
CA SER A 60 19.02 -3.24 1.77
C SER A 60 19.77 -3.73 0.52
N ALA A 61 20.77 -3.00 0.08
CA ALA A 61 21.61 -3.43 -1.06
C ALA A 61 22.24 -4.83 -0.88
N ASP A 62 22.45 -5.26 0.37
CA ASP A 62 23.14 -6.51 0.72
C ASP A 62 22.21 -7.57 1.34
N ILE A 63 20.98 -7.22 1.68
CA ILE A 63 19.99 -8.13 2.28
C ILE A 63 18.76 -8.17 1.37
N PRO A 64 18.48 -9.33 0.75
CA PRO A 64 17.31 -9.46 -0.11
C PRO A 64 16.02 -9.49 0.67
N SER A 65 14.92 -9.13 0.03
CA SER A 65 13.59 -9.33 0.58
C SER A 65 12.63 -9.85 -0.46
N LEU A 66 11.66 -10.63 0.02
CA LEU A 66 10.48 -11.01 -0.75
C LEU A 66 9.31 -10.18 -0.25
N THR A 67 8.64 -9.48 -1.15
CA THR A 67 7.45 -8.72 -0.79
C THR A 67 6.31 -9.68 -0.52
N THR A 68 5.78 -9.64 0.69
CA THR A 68 4.80 -10.60 1.21
C THR A 68 3.39 -10.07 1.24
N SER A 69 3.24 -8.73 1.22
CA SER A 69 1.92 -8.09 1.26
C SER A 69 1.94 -6.67 0.70
N LEU A 70 0.80 -6.28 0.17
CA LEU A 70 0.47 -4.92 -0.29
C LEU A 70 -0.84 -4.51 0.37
N ARG A 71 -0.92 -3.30 0.93
CA ARG A 71 -2.18 -2.79 1.47
C ARG A 71 -3.16 -2.47 0.36
N GLY A 72 -4.46 -2.71 0.62
CA GLY A 72 -5.52 -2.17 -0.21
C GLY A 72 -5.70 -0.67 -0.01
N ASN A 73 -6.55 -0.08 -0.82
CA ASN A 73 -6.86 1.35 -0.76
C ASN A 73 -8.34 1.59 -1.07
N THR A 74 -8.95 2.53 -0.35
CA THR A 74 -10.27 3.05 -0.68
C THR A 74 -10.37 4.52 -0.31
N CYS A 75 -11.25 5.27 -0.98
CA CYS A 75 -11.48 6.68 -0.72
C CYS A 75 -12.95 6.95 -0.44
N VAL A 76 -13.22 7.95 0.40
CA VAL A 76 -14.56 8.49 0.59
C VAL A 76 -14.51 10.02 0.61
N ASP A 77 -15.52 10.65 0.03
CA ASP A 77 -15.79 12.09 0.16
C ASP A 77 -16.85 12.30 1.21
N VAL A 78 -16.56 13.12 2.20
CA VAL A 78 -17.41 13.36 3.36
C VAL A 78 -17.85 14.81 3.37
N THR A 79 -19.15 15.05 3.43
CA THR A 79 -19.72 16.38 3.66
C THR A 79 -20.34 16.44 5.05
N VAL A 80 -19.92 17.43 5.83
CA VAL A 80 -20.47 17.72 7.17
C VAL A 80 -21.19 19.07 7.10
N GLN A 81 -22.49 19.04 7.38
CA GLN A 81 -23.35 20.23 7.34
C GLN A 81 -24.01 20.47 8.69
N GLY A 82 -23.72 21.64 9.29
CA GLY A 82 -24.33 22.08 10.56
C GLY A 82 -25.40 23.16 10.40
N LEU A 83 -25.41 23.88 9.28
CA LEU A 83 -26.30 25.01 9.02
C LEU A 83 -26.84 24.96 7.58
N GLU A 84 -27.96 25.64 7.34
CA GLU A 84 -28.53 25.80 5.99
C GLU A 84 -27.87 26.96 5.23
N HIS A 85 -27.32 27.97 5.94
CA HIS A 85 -26.65 29.13 5.39
C HIS A 85 -25.62 29.68 6.38
N PRO A 86 -24.62 30.44 5.93
CA PRO A 86 -23.62 31.01 6.82
C PRO A 86 -24.25 32.08 7.76
N VAL A 87 -23.74 32.15 9.00
CA VAL A 87 -24.18 33.11 10.01
C VAL A 87 -22.99 33.81 10.68
N HIS A 88 -23.22 34.96 11.29
CA HIS A 88 -22.16 35.74 11.95
C HIS A 88 -21.67 35.03 13.23
N SER A 89 -20.38 34.75 13.33
CA SER A 89 -19.79 33.97 14.43
C SER A 89 -19.91 34.65 15.79
N GLY A 90 -19.86 36.01 15.85
CA GLY A 90 -20.03 36.78 17.08
C GLY A 90 -21.45 36.79 17.63
N GLN A 91 -22.45 36.48 16.78
CA GLN A 91 -23.86 36.43 17.21
C GLN A 91 -24.31 35.03 17.60
N TYR A 92 -23.80 34.00 16.91
CA TYR A 92 -24.28 32.61 17.02
C TYR A 92 -23.21 31.61 17.48
N GLY A 93 -21.95 32.01 17.50
CA GLY A 93 -20.84 31.19 17.98
C GLY A 93 -20.97 30.88 19.48
N GLY A 94 -20.47 29.70 19.86
CA GLY A 94 -20.65 29.12 21.18
C GLY A 94 -21.57 27.90 21.09
N PRO A 95 -22.89 28.07 21.01
CA PRO A 95 -23.80 26.90 20.86
C PRO A 95 -23.79 26.31 19.44
N ILE A 96 -23.41 27.08 18.43
CA ILE A 96 -23.33 26.63 17.05
C ILE A 96 -21.84 26.52 16.65
N LEU A 97 -21.38 25.32 16.40
CA LEU A 97 -20.05 25.06 15.90
C LEU A 97 -20.02 25.18 14.37
N ASP A 98 -18.92 25.70 13.84
CA ASP A 98 -18.69 25.71 12.41
C ASP A 98 -18.43 24.27 11.87
N SER A 99 -18.68 24.09 10.59
CA SER A 99 -18.57 22.77 9.96
C SER A 99 -17.13 22.22 9.93
N ASN A 100 -16.10 23.08 9.94
CA ASN A 100 -14.70 22.62 10.00
C ASN A 100 -14.39 22.01 11.37
N THR A 101 -14.88 22.64 12.46
CA THR A 101 -14.76 22.09 13.81
C THR A 101 -15.51 20.77 13.93
N LEU A 102 -16.75 20.66 13.38
CA LEU A 102 -17.50 19.43 13.37
C LEU A 102 -16.78 18.33 12.57
N ALA A 103 -16.20 18.67 11.41
CA ALA A 103 -15.40 17.74 10.62
C ALA A 103 -14.15 17.25 11.37
N ALA A 104 -13.43 18.17 12.04
CA ALA A 104 -12.27 17.80 12.85
C ALA A 104 -12.62 16.84 14.00
N MET A 105 -13.75 17.06 14.67
CA MET A 105 -14.26 16.15 15.72
C MET A 105 -14.63 14.79 15.16
N LEU A 106 -15.26 14.74 13.98
CA LEU A 106 -15.61 13.50 13.30
C LEU A 106 -14.36 12.73 12.88
N ILE A 107 -13.35 13.39 12.31
CA ILE A 107 -12.06 12.78 11.95
C ILE A 107 -11.36 12.22 13.20
N ALA A 108 -11.29 13.01 14.28
CA ALA A 108 -10.65 12.58 15.52
C ALA A 108 -11.34 11.35 16.15
N SER A 109 -12.66 11.22 15.97
CA SER A 109 -13.42 10.09 16.53
C SER A 109 -13.09 8.73 15.91
N MET A 110 -12.38 8.70 14.78
CA MET A 110 -11.93 7.46 14.14
C MET A 110 -10.76 6.79 14.87
N TYR A 111 -10.09 7.48 15.77
CA TYR A 111 -8.87 7.02 16.43
C TYR A 111 -9.10 6.75 17.91
N ASP A 112 -8.41 5.75 18.44
CA ASP A 112 -8.33 5.52 19.88
C ASP A 112 -7.30 6.43 20.57
N GLU A 113 -7.11 6.24 21.87
CA GLU A 113 -6.16 7.02 22.69
C GLU A 113 -4.70 6.82 22.31
N ASN A 114 -4.36 5.74 21.61
CA ASN A 114 -3.02 5.43 21.14
C ASN A 114 -2.79 5.92 19.70
N GLY A 115 -3.85 6.35 19.00
CA GLY A 115 -3.80 6.73 17.59
C GLY A 115 -3.94 5.56 16.61
N ASP A 116 -4.36 4.38 17.06
CA ASP A 116 -4.80 3.30 16.20
C ASP A 116 -6.21 3.62 15.62
N LEU A 117 -6.47 3.20 14.38
CA LEU A 117 -7.78 3.36 13.77
C LEU A 117 -8.79 2.44 14.45
N ALA A 118 -9.84 3.01 15.04
CA ALA A 118 -10.84 2.32 15.85
C ALA A 118 -12.22 2.25 15.18
N VAL A 119 -12.26 2.11 13.86
CA VAL A 119 -13.49 1.98 13.07
C VAL A 119 -13.93 0.51 13.05
N PRO A 120 -15.11 0.16 13.63
CA PRO A 120 -15.60 -1.21 13.59
C PRO A 120 -15.81 -1.72 12.17
N GLY A 121 -15.30 -2.92 11.87
CA GLY A 121 -15.34 -3.51 10.53
C GLY A 121 -14.13 -3.16 9.65
N VAL A 122 -13.28 -2.25 10.08
CA VAL A 122 -11.93 -2.06 9.50
C VAL A 122 -10.96 -2.89 10.32
N THR A 123 -10.26 -3.83 9.67
CA THR A 123 -9.44 -4.83 10.35
C THR A 123 -7.95 -4.53 10.26
N ALA A 124 -7.19 -5.00 11.24
CA ALA A 124 -5.74 -5.01 11.25
C ALA A 124 -5.24 -6.45 11.15
N GLU A 125 -4.09 -6.64 10.52
CA GLU A 125 -3.46 -7.95 10.37
C GLU A 125 -2.03 -7.93 10.91
N GLU A 126 -1.48 -9.11 11.21
CA GLU A 126 -0.06 -9.26 11.49
C GLU A 126 0.73 -9.40 10.18
N PRO A 127 2.03 -9.05 10.18
CA PRO A 127 2.88 -9.21 8.99
C PRO A 127 2.87 -10.64 8.44
N ILE A 128 2.64 -10.75 7.13
CA ILE A 128 2.53 -12.03 6.44
C ILE A 128 3.86 -12.78 6.44
N GLY A 129 3.84 -14.06 6.80
CA GLY A 129 5.05 -14.88 6.98
C GLY A 129 5.80 -14.62 8.28
N GLY A 130 5.25 -13.76 9.15
CA GLY A 130 5.85 -13.36 10.43
C GLY A 130 6.87 -12.23 10.29
N LEU A 131 7.12 -11.53 11.37
CA LEU A 131 8.07 -10.43 11.44
C LEU A 131 9.44 -10.95 11.92
N GLN A 132 10.43 -11.00 11.02
CA GLN A 132 11.81 -11.38 11.37
C GLN A 132 12.56 -10.19 11.99
N HIS A 133 12.37 -8.99 11.46
CA HIS A 133 12.97 -7.74 11.90
C HIS A 133 11.94 -6.62 11.86
N ASP A 134 11.91 -5.78 12.89
CA ASP A 134 11.13 -4.54 12.81
C ASP A 134 11.93 -3.47 12.07
N LEU A 135 11.23 -2.46 11.58
CA LEU A 135 11.86 -1.30 10.98
C LEU A 135 12.62 -0.50 12.05
N ASP A 136 13.81 -0.02 11.70
CA ASP A 136 14.58 0.85 12.58
C ASP A 136 13.91 2.22 12.68
N GLU A 137 13.57 2.62 13.90
CA GLU A 137 12.87 3.88 14.16
C GLU A 137 13.67 5.10 13.67
N THR A 138 15.00 5.05 13.81
CA THR A 138 15.86 6.15 13.36
C THR A 138 15.77 6.32 11.84
N THR A 139 15.85 5.21 11.11
CA THR A 139 15.72 5.20 9.66
C THR A 139 14.35 5.71 9.21
N VAL A 140 13.26 5.24 9.83
CA VAL A 140 11.91 5.71 9.50
C VAL A 140 11.75 7.21 9.77
N ARG A 141 12.37 7.74 10.84
CA ARG A 141 12.37 9.19 11.13
C ARG A 141 13.14 10.00 10.10
N GLU A 142 14.30 9.50 9.68
CA GLU A 142 15.13 10.16 8.67
C GLU A 142 14.45 10.18 7.30
N ASP A 143 13.93 9.04 6.85
CA ASP A 143 13.28 8.89 5.55
C ASP A 143 11.96 9.68 5.45
N SER A 144 11.16 9.68 6.54
CA SER A 144 9.89 10.42 6.57
C SER A 144 10.04 11.91 6.87
N GLY A 145 11.19 12.34 7.39
CA GLY A 145 11.44 13.74 7.71
C GLY A 145 10.58 14.28 8.86
N VAL A 146 10.13 13.44 9.79
CA VAL A 146 9.33 13.90 10.94
C VAL A 146 10.11 14.87 11.81
N VAL A 147 9.42 15.88 12.33
CA VAL A 147 10.05 16.90 13.18
C VAL A 147 10.51 16.33 14.53
N ALA A 148 11.52 16.94 15.12
CA ALA A 148 12.01 16.52 16.42
C ALA A 148 10.89 16.54 17.48
N GLY A 149 10.81 15.47 18.29
CA GLY A 149 9.79 15.31 19.33
C GLY A 149 8.44 14.77 18.85
N TYR A 150 8.29 14.48 17.56
CA TYR A 150 7.09 13.77 17.07
C TYR A 150 7.13 12.31 17.56
N GLU A 151 6.05 11.84 18.17
CA GLU A 151 5.86 10.45 18.59
C GLU A 151 5.02 9.71 17.57
N PHE A 152 5.46 8.51 17.15
CA PHE A 152 4.72 7.71 16.20
C PHE A 152 3.42 7.18 16.80
N ALA A 153 2.31 7.45 16.11
CA ALA A 153 0.99 6.99 16.49
C ALA A 153 0.83 5.47 16.30
N GLY A 154 -0.11 4.92 17.06
CA GLY A 154 -0.51 3.52 16.98
C GLY A 154 0.37 2.57 17.80
N THR A 155 -0.09 1.35 17.96
CA THR A 155 0.53 0.28 18.73
C THR A 155 1.12 -0.81 17.85
N GLY A 156 1.97 -1.67 18.42
CA GLY A 156 2.64 -2.75 17.70
C GLY A 156 3.95 -2.32 17.03
N SER A 157 4.53 -3.20 16.23
CA SER A 157 5.76 -2.94 15.48
C SER A 157 5.58 -1.84 14.44
N LEU A 158 6.66 -1.14 14.07
CA LEU A 158 6.63 -0.15 12.99
C LEU A 158 6.26 -0.82 11.66
N ALA A 159 6.79 -2.03 11.43
CA ALA A 159 6.45 -2.84 10.27
C ALA A 159 4.95 -3.12 10.19
N SER A 160 4.30 -3.57 11.27
CA SER A 160 2.85 -3.82 11.25
C SER A 160 2.05 -2.55 10.98
N ARG A 161 2.43 -1.42 11.58
CA ARG A 161 1.76 -0.13 11.37
C ARG A 161 1.86 0.36 9.92
N LEU A 162 2.96 0.07 9.23
CA LEU A 162 3.18 0.49 7.85
C LEU A 162 2.67 -0.50 6.81
N TRP A 163 2.64 -1.82 7.11
CA TRP A 163 2.42 -2.86 6.10
C TRP A 163 1.05 -3.53 6.19
N THR A 164 0.49 -3.69 7.39
CA THR A 164 -0.68 -4.56 7.59
C THR A 164 -1.79 -3.97 8.45
N LYS A 165 -1.50 -2.91 9.19
CA LYS A 165 -2.54 -2.16 9.89
C LYS A 165 -3.21 -1.14 8.98
N PRO A 166 -4.51 -0.88 9.15
CA PRO A 166 -5.22 0.16 8.42
C PRO A 166 -4.73 1.55 8.85
N SER A 167 -4.79 2.49 7.92
CA SER A 167 -4.51 3.89 8.21
C SER A 167 -5.38 4.82 7.38
N VAL A 168 -5.83 5.92 7.96
CA VAL A 168 -6.61 6.96 7.28
C VAL A 168 -5.76 8.21 7.12
N THR A 169 -5.81 8.81 5.95
CA THR A 169 -5.19 10.11 5.65
C THR A 169 -6.23 11.05 5.08
N VAL A 170 -6.29 12.28 5.59
CA VAL A 170 -7.06 13.37 4.98
C VAL A 170 -6.27 13.89 3.80
N ILE A 171 -6.73 13.62 2.57
CA ILE A 171 -6.03 13.99 1.33
C ILE A 171 -6.64 15.20 0.62
N GLY A 172 -7.74 15.73 1.13
CA GLY A 172 -8.38 16.95 0.67
C GLY A 172 -9.28 17.54 1.75
N PHE A 173 -9.36 18.87 1.83
CA PHE A 173 -10.19 19.56 2.82
C PHE A 173 -10.61 20.92 2.28
N ASP A 174 -11.92 21.14 2.11
CA ASP A 174 -12.49 22.39 1.64
C ASP A 174 -12.75 23.32 2.83
N ALA A 175 -11.83 24.25 3.06
CA ALA A 175 -11.95 25.27 4.09
C ALA A 175 -11.58 26.66 3.54
N HIS A 176 -12.08 27.70 4.16
CA HIS A 176 -11.65 29.06 3.82
C HIS A 176 -10.15 29.24 4.10
N PRO A 177 -9.40 29.87 3.20
CA PRO A 177 -8.00 30.20 3.45
C PRO A 177 -7.87 31.17 4.61
N VAL A 178 -6.74 31.13 5.30
CA VAL A 178 -6.45 32.06 6.42
C VAL A 178 -6.42 33.51 5.94
N GLU A 179 -5.79 33.73 4.78
CA GLU A 179 -5.77 35.06 4.14
C GLU A 179 -7.16 35.38 3.56
N GLY A 180 -7.69 36.54 3.93
CA GLY A 180 -9.04 36.95 3.53
C GLY A 180 -10.17 36.34 4.37
N SER A 181 -9.85 35.63 5.48
CA SER A 181 -10.86 35.09 6.39
C SER A 181 -11.68 36.17 7.08
N PHE A 182 -12.93 35.85 7.42
CA PHE A 182 -13.87 36.75 8.06
C PHE A 182 -14.71 36.02 9.12
N ASN A 183 -15.39 36.79 10.01
CA ASN A 183 -16.13 36.25 11.16
C ASN A 183 -17.46 35.61 10.75
N VAL A 184 -17.41 34.42 10.14
CA VAL A 184 -18.57 33.62 9.71
C VAL A 184 -18.48 32.20 10.29
N ILE A 185 -19.64 31.62 10.58
CA ILE A 185 -19.76 30.17 10.82
C ILE A 185 -20.07 29.52 9.47
N ALA A 186 -19.14 28.72 8.96
CA ALA A 186 -19.33 28.00 7.72
C ALA A 186 -20.45 26.94 7.86
N PRO A 187 -21.40 26.89 6.91
CA PRO A 187 -22.54 25.98 7.02
C PRO A 187 -22.19 24.52 6.74
N GLU A 188 -21.27 24.29 5.82
CA GLU A 188 -20.83 22.96 5.44
C GLU A 188 -19.33 22.93 5.13
N THR A 189 -18.73 21.75 5.21
CA THR A 189 -17.35 21.44 4.87
C THR A 189 -17.29 20.09 4.21
N ARG A 190 -16.47 19.96 3.15
CA ARG A 190 -16.20 18.71 2.48
C ARG A 190 -14.72 18.34 2.65
N PHE A 191 -14.47 17.05 2.88
CA PHE A 191 -13.12 16.52 2.93
C PHE A 191 -13.07 15.11 2.33
N ARG A 192 -11.88 14.72 1.86
CA ARG A 192 -11.62 13.39 1.31
C ARG A 192 -10.70 12.62 2.21
N LEU A 193 -11.10 11.39 2.52
CA LEU A 193 -10.31 10.41 3.24
C LEU A 193 -9.78 9.35 2.29
N SER A 194 -8.51 9.00 2.43
CA SER A 194 -7.92 7.80 1.87
C SER A 194 -7.69 6.82 3.00
N LEU A 195 -8.33 5.65 2.94
CA LEU A 195 -8.15 4.55 3.86
C LEU A 195 -7.27 3.48 3.20
N ARG A 196 -6.13 3.19 3.80
CA ARG A 196 -5.36 1.99 3.50
C ARG A 196 -5.91 0.84 4.32
N THR A 197 -6.29 -0.25 3.66
CA THR A 197 -6.83 -1.45 4.32
C THR A 197 -5.74 -2.48 4.58
N ALA A 198 -5.97 -3.41 5.50
CA ALA A 198 -5.12 -4.57 5.65
C ALA A 198 -5.05 -5.39 4.34
N PRO A 199 -3.96 -6.14 4.09
CA PRO A 199 -3.71 -6.81 2.81
C PRO A 199 -4.81 -7.72 2.30
N THR A 200 -5.52 -8.43 3.20
CA THR A 200 -6.56 -9.39 2.80
C THR A 200 -7.98 -8.85 2.96
N GLN A 201 -8.14 -7.66 3.56
CA GLN A 201 -9.45 -7.04 3.72
C GLN A 201 -9.99 -6.53 2.38
N HIS A 202 -11.23 -6.87 2.05
CA HIS A 202 -11.93 -6.31 0.90
C HIS A 202 -12.15 -4.79 1.08
N PRO A 203 -11.65 -3.95 0.17
CA PRO A 203 -11.72 -2.50 0.31
C PRO A 203 -13.16 -1.97 0.30
N GLU A 204 -14.08 -2.63 -0.42
CA GLU A 204 -15.50 -2.29 -0.42
C GLU A 204 -16.13 -2.47 0.96
N GLU A 205 -15.81 -3.55 1.67
CA GLU A 205 -16.31 -3.80 3.03
C GLU A 205 -15.75 -2.77 4.02
N ALA A 206 -14.47 -2.44 3.89
CA ALA A 206 -13.83 -1.41 4.70
C ALA A 206 -14.41 -0.01 4.41
N GLN A 207 -14.71 0.29 3.15
CA GLN A 207 -15.35 1.53 2.73
C GLN A 207 -16.74 1.68 3.34
N GLU A 208 -17.56 0.64 3.27
CA GLU A 208 -18.92 0.67 3.87
C GLU A 208 -18.84 0.77 5.40
N ALA A 209 -17.90 0.08 6.05
CA ALA A 209 -17.67 0.21 7.48
C ALA A 209 -17.27 1.64 7.88
N LEU A 210 -16.36 2.25 7.14
CA LEU A 210 -15.94 3.63 7.36
C LEU A 210 -17.10 4.61 7.13
N ALA A 211 -17.86 4.45 6.06
CA ALA A 211 -19.00 5.30 5.76
C ALA A 211 -20.09 5.21 6.84
N ALA A 212 -20.46 4.00 7.24
CA ALA A 212 -21.45 3.78 8.31
C ALA A 212 -20.97 4.36 9.66
N PHE A 213 -19.68 4.23 9.96
CA PHE A 213 -19.11 4.85 11.16
C PHE A 213 -19.25 6.37 11.12
N LEU A 214 -18.83 7.01 10.06
CA LEU A 214 -18.88 8.48 9.91
C LEU A 214 -20.32 9.01 9.99
N GLU A 215 -21.25 8.37 9.30
CA GLU A 215 -22.66 8.76 9.32
C GLU A 215 -23.30 8.59 10.71
N SER A 216 -22.91 7.55 11.48
CA SER A 216 -23.45 7.28 12.81
C SER A 216 -22.80 8.10 13.93
N HIS A 217 -21.62 8.66 13.71
CA HIS A 217 -20.86 9.45 14.69
C HIS A 217 -20.92 10.95 14.43
N ALA A 218 -21.94 11.42 13.71
CA ALA A 218 -22.16 12.83 13.41
C ALA A 218 -22.16 13.70 14.68
N PRO A 219 -21.19 14.60 14.88
CA PRO A 219 -21.10 15.40 16.09
C PRO A 219 -22.35 16.31 16.24
N PHE A 220 -22.95 16.35 17.42
CA PHE A 220 -24.11 17.19 17.75
C PHE A 220 -25.30 17.07 16.80
N GLY A 221 -25.43 15.95 16.09
CA GLY A 221 -26.53 15.73 15.14
C GLY A 221 -26.35 16.49 13.82
N ALA A 222 -25.13 16.90 13.48
CA ALA A 222 -24.84 17.46 12.16
C ALA A 222 -25.22 16.46 11.07
N LYS A 223 -25.58 16.95 9.90
CA LYS A 223 -25.82 16.10 8.74
C LYS A 223 -24.48 15.67 8.13
N VAL A 224 -24.21 14.37 8.14
CA VAL A 224 -23.04 13.78 7.49
C VAL A 224 -23.53 12.98 6.29
N THR A 225 -22.88 13.21 5.14
CA THR A 225 -23.12 12.48 3.90
C THR A 225 -21.78 11.95 3.40
N VAL A 226 -21.73 10.66 3.04
CA VAL A 226 -20.50 10.00 2.57
C VAL A 226 -20.71 9.48 1.15
N GLU A 227 -19.91 9.97 0.21
CA GLU A 227 -19.85 9.48 -1.17
C GLU A 227 -18.69 8.48 -1.28
N ARG A 228 -18.97 7.29 -1.85
CA ARG A 228 -17.98 6.23 -2.05
C ARG A 228 -17.13 6.55 -3.26
N GLY A 229 -15.82 6.46 -3.09
CA GLY A 229 -14.83 6.65 -4.15
C GLY A 229 -14.26 5.32 -4.67
N GLU A 230 -13.09 5.41 -5.26
CA GLU A 230 -12.38 4.28 -5.87
C GLU A 230 -11.87 3.29 -4.83
N ASN A 231 -11.78 2.00 -5.24
CA ASN A 231 -11.28 0.89 -4.46
C ASN A 231 -10.12 0.21 -5.18
N GLY A 232 -9.10 -0.19 -4.43
CA GLY A 232 -8.00 -1.03 -4.89
C GLY A 232 -7.77 -2.16 -3.90
N MET A 233 -7.83 -3.41 -4.38
CA MET A 233 -7.55 -4.58 -3.55
C MET A 233 -6.12 -4.54 -3.00
N GLY A 234 -5.95 -5.05 -1.78
CA GLY A 234 -4.68 -5.48 -1.25
C GLY A 234 -4.26 -6.85 -1.79
N TRP A 235 -3.09 -7.28 -1.40
CA TRP A 235 -2.59 -8.60 -1.76
C TRP A 235 -1.74 -9.18 -0.62
N ALA A 236 -1.83 -10.49 -0.44
CA ALA A 236 -1.02 -11.24 0.50
C ALA A 236 -0.50 -12.51 -0.19
N MET A 237 0.80 -12.73 -0.08
CA MET A 237 1.47 -13.92 -0.57
C MET A 237 1.08 -15.15 0.25
N ASP A 238 1.02 -16.32 -0.38
CA ASP A 238 0.98 -17.60 0.34
C ASP A 238 2.41 -18.00 0.81
N PRO A 239 2.72 -17.88 2.13
CA PRO A 239 4.04 -18.20 2.65
C PRO A 239 4.35 -19.70 2.62
N THR A 240 3.36 -20.55 2.34
CA THR A 240 3.49 -22.01 2.30
C THR A 240 3.71 -22.56 0.89
N ALA A 241 3.52 -21.73 -0.13
CA ALA A 241 3.67 -22.10 -1.53
C ALA A 241 5.10 -22.58 -1.86
N VAL A 242 5.19 -23.50 -2.81
CA VAL A 242 6.48 -24.09 -3.21
C VAL A 242 7.38 -23.01 -3.81
N ALA A 243 6.86 -22.22 -4.74
CA ALA A 243 7.65 -21.16 -5.37
C ALA A 243 8.15 -20.10 -4.37
N THR A 244 7.40 -19.84 -3.29
CA THR A 244 7.84 -18.96 -2.19
C THR A 244 9.09 -19.52 -1.50
N LYS A 245 9.09 -20.81 -1.17
CA LYS A 245 10.25 -21.48 -0.54
C LYS A 245 11.46 -21.50 -1.47
N ASP A 246 11.24 -21.84 -2.73
CA ASP A 246 12.29 -21.86 -3.74
C ASP A 246 12.90 -20.47 -3.95
N ALA A 247 12.09 -19.41 -3.93
CA ALA A 247 12.54 -18.02 -4.01
C ALA A 247 13.40 -17.63 -2.81
N LEU A 248 12.96 -17.92 -1.58
CA LEU A 248 13.73 -17.62 -0.37
C LEU A 248 15.07 -18.39 -0.32
N GLU A 249 15.08 -19.65 -0.74
CA GLU A 249 16.32 -20.43 -0.87
C GLU A 249 17.26 -19.85 -1.94
N ALA A 250 16.72 -19.47 -3.11
CA ALA A 250 17.50 -18.86 -4.18
C ALA A 250 18.10 -17.51 -3.75
N MET A 251 17.34 -16.70 -3.02
CA MET A 251 17.83 -15.45 -2.43
C MET A 251 18.98 -15.71 -1.43
N THR A 252 18.79 -16.69 -0.52
CA THR A 252 19.82 -17.05 0.46
C THR A 252 21.13 -17.47 -0.24
N GLU A 253 21.04 -18.29 -1.29
CA GLU A 253 22.20 -18.76 -2.04
C GLU A 253 22.90 -17.61 -2.79
N ALA A 254 22.13 -16.71 -3.43
CA ALA A 254 22.66 -15.64 -4.24
C ALA A 254 23.32 -14.52 -3.40
N PHE A 255 22.71 -14.17 -2.26
CA PHE A 255 23.19 -13.09 -1.40
C PHE A 255 24.10 -13.58 -0.26
N GLY A 256 24.06 -14.87 0.08
CA GLY A 256 24.81 -15.43 1.20
C GLY A 256 24.28 -15.06 2.58
N VAL A 257 23.07 -14.49 2.64
CA VAL A 257 22.34 -14.12 3.86
C VAL A 257 20.87 -14.48 3.72
N GLU A 258 20.18 -14.68 4.84
CA GLU A 258 18.76 -14.99 4.89
C GLU A 258 17.94 -13.79 4.37
N PRO A 259 16.96 -14.00 3.48
CA PRO A 259 16.05 -12.95 3.01
C PRO A 259 15.05 -12.54 4.10
N ILE A 260 14.54 -11.32 3.99
CA ILE A 260 13.52 -10.78 4.89
C ILE A 260 12.17 -10.78 4.19
N ASN A 261 11.13 -11.24 4.90
CA ASN A 261 9.75 -11.05 4.48
C ASN A 261 9.35 -9.59 4.73
N LYS A 262 9.06 -8.85 3.67
CA LYS A 262 8.78 -7.41 3.71
C LYS A 262 7.36 -7.15 3.20
N GLY A 263 6.57 -6.44 3.97
CA GLY A 263 5.32 -5.86 3.47
C GLY A 263 5.56 -4.49 2.84
N GLU A 264 4.63 -4.06 2.01
CA GLU A 264 4.63 -2.71 1.45
C GLU A 264 3.38 -1.95 1.89
N GLY A 265 3.59 -0.70 2.29
CA GLY A 265 2.49 0.20 2.68
C GLY A 265 1.68 0.71 1.50
N GLY A 266 2.25 0.68 0.31
CA GLY A 266 1.62 1.01 -0.95
C GLY A 266 0.82 -0.14 -1.54
N SER A 267 0.16 0.12 -2.66
CA SER A 267 -0.54 -0.88 -3.46
C SER A 267 0.06 -0.90 -4.86
N ILE A 268 0.18 -2.09 -5.43
CA ILE A 268 0.51 -2.29 -6.85
C ILE A 268 -0.75 -2.90 -7.48
N PRO A 269 -1.60 -2.08 -8.10
CA PRO A 269 -2.98 -2.47 -8.41
C PRO A 269 -3.13 -3.71 -9.31
N PHE A 270 -2.17 -3.96 -10.19
CA PHE A 270 -2.24 -5.10 -11.11
C PHE A 270 -1.93 -6.46 -10.44
N ILE A 271 -1.24 -6.49 -9.29
CA ILE A 271 -0.89 -7.77 -8.62
C ILE A 271 -2.13 -8.52 -8.11
N PRO A 272 -3.05 -7.92 -7.33
CA PRO A 272 -4.29 -8.59 -6.96
C PRO A 272 -5.15 -8.97 -8.19
N GLU A 273 -5.12 -8.19 -9.25
CA GLU A 273 -5.82 -8.51 -10.49
C GLU A 273 -5.21 -9.73 -11.20
N LEU A 274 -3.89 -9.85 -11.24
CA LEU A 274 -3.23 -11.07 -11.74
C LEU A 274 -3.65 -12.29 -10.93
N GLN A 275 -3.70 -12.18 -9.60
CA GLN A 275 -4.16 -13.26 -8.73
C GLN A 275 -5.64 -13.61 -8.98
N ARG A 276 -6.49 -12.62 -9.25
CA ARG A 276 -7.90 -12.82 -9.62
C ARG A 276 -8.05 -13.54 -10.96
N ILE A 277 -7.27 -13.15 -11.96
CA ILE A 277 -7.31 -13.73 -13.31
C ILE A 277 -6.70 -15.15 -13.31
N PHE A 278 -5.62 -15.35 -12.56
CA PHE A 278 -4.88 -16.61 -12.46
C PHE A 278 -4.86 -17.13 -11.00
N PRO A 279 -6.00 -17.60 -10.47
CA PRO A 279 -6.14 -17.92 -9.04
C PRO A 279 -5.26 -19.07 -8.56
N ASN A 280 -4.75 -19.88 -9.48
CA ASN A 280 -3.84 -21.00 -9.16
C ASN A 280 -2.36 -20.64 -9.32
N ALA A 281 -2.03 -19.49 -9.88
CA ALA A 281 -0.66 -19.04 -10.03
C ALA A 281 -0.09 -18.57 -8.68
N GLN A 282 1.16 -18.94 -8.43
CA GLN A 282 1.91 -18.41 -7.28
C GLN A 282 2.59 -17.11 -7.71
N VAL A 283 2.16 -15.99 -7.13
CA VAL A 283 2.73 -14.68 -7.45
C VAL A 283 3.88 -14.38 -6.50
N LEU A 284 5.02 -14.06 -7.05
CA LEU A 284 6.23 -13.65 -6.35
C LEU A 284 6.54 -12.19 -6.71
N VAL A 285 6.67 -11.32 -5.71
CA VAL A 285 6.96 -9.91 -5.90
C VAL A 285 8.35 -9.62 -5.33
N THR A 286 9.24 -9.18 -6.19
CA THR A 286 10.64 -8.90 -5.88
C THR A 286 11.12 -7.70 -6.71
N GLY A 287 12.37 -7.29 -6.59
CA GLY A 287 12.91 -6.22 -7.41
C GLY A 287 14.34 -5.84 -7.01
N PRO A 288 14.96 -4.98 -7.82
CA PRO A 288 16.35 -4.61 -7.62
C PRO A 288 16.56 -3.40 -6.70
N GLU A 289 15.51 -2.72 -6.30
CA GLU A 289 15.59 -1.50 -5.51
C GLU A 289 16.11 -1.77 -4.10
N ASP A 290 16.56 -0.73 -3.44
CA ASP A 290 16.90 -0.71 -2.02
C ASP A 290 16.52 0.67 -1.44
N PRO A 291 16.51 0.86 -0.12
CA PRO A 291 16.10 2.13 0.49
C PRO A 291 16.91 3.37 0.04
N LYS A 292 18.07 3.18 -0.60
CA LYS A 292 18.91 4.25 -1.12
C LYS A 292 18.73 4.48 -2.63
N ALA A 293 17.88 3.69 -3.27
CA ALA A 293 17.62 3.79 -4.71
C ALA A 293 17.05 5.15 -5.12
N ASN A 294 16.36 5.83 -4.20
CA ASN A 294 15.70 7.13 -4.43
C ASN A 294 14.68 7.06 -5.59
N ALA A 295 13.89 5.96 -5.61
CA ALA A 295 12.87 5.71 -6.62
C ALA A 295 11.92 6.89 -6.79
N HIS A 296 11.46 7.15 -8.02
CA HIS A 296 10.59 8.27 -8.42
C HIS A 296 11.15 9.67 -8.11
N SER A 297 12.48 9.78 -7.93
CA SER A 297 13.12 11.03 -7.56
C SER A 297 14.39 11.32 -8.42
N PRO A 298 14.85 12.56 -8.45
CA PRO A 298 16.11 12.88 -9.12
C PRO A 298 17.29 12.08 -8.54
N ASN A 299 18.22 11.66 -9.41
CA ASN A 299 19.38 10.81 -9.08
C ASN A 299 19.00 9.40 -8.58
N GLU A 300 17.89 8.87 -9.05
CA GLU A 300 17.58 7.45 -8.88
C GLU A 300 18.78 6.58 -9.25
N SER A 301 19.02 5.54 -8.47
CA SER A 301 20.21 4.70 -8.58
C SER A 301 19.92 3.24 -8.25
N ILE A 302 20.83 2.36 -8.60
CA ILE A 302 20.77 0.93 -8.30
C ILE A 302 22.13 0.43 -7.80
N SER A 303 22.12 -0.45 -6.82
CA SER A 303 23.30 -1.19 -6.38
C SER A 303 23.70 -2.22 -7.45
N LEU A 304 24.87 -2.06 -8.09
CA LEU A 304 25.36 -3.04 -9.07
C LEU A 304 25.62 -4.43 -8.46
N PRO A 305 26.20 -4.55 -7.26
CA PRO A 305 26.27 -5.84 -6.57
C PRO A 305 24.89 -6.44 -6.28
N GLY A 306 23.93 -5.62 -5.81
CA GLY A 306 22.54 -6.02 -5.58
C GLY A 306 21.85 -6.51 -6.86
N LEU A 307 21.99 -5.77 -7.97
CA LEU A 307 21.47 -6.17 -9.27
C LEU A 307 22.06 -7.53 -9.72
N LYS A 308 23.37 -7.73 -9.56
CA LYS A 308 24.02 -9.01 -9.87
C LYS A 308 23.42 -10.16 -9.06
N ASN A 309 23.23 -9.96 -7.74
CA ASN A 309 22.67 -10.98 -6.88
C ASN A 309 21.20 -11.28 -7.22
N ASN A 310 20.40 -10.26 -7.58
CA ASN A 310 19.04 -10.46 -8.07
C ASN A 310 18.98 -11.28 -9.38
N VAL A 311 19.91 -11.05 -10.32
CA VAL A 311 20.04 -11.89 -11.53
C VAL A 311 20.35 -13.34 -11.18
N ILE A 312 21.27 -13.57 -10.23
CA ILE A 312 21.63 -14.91 -9.76
C ILE A 312 20.41 -15.55 -9.05
N THR A 313 19.72 -14.80 -8.19
CA THR A 313 18.50 -15.27 -7.51
C THR A 313 17.48 -15.78 -8.52
N GLU A 314 17.15 -15.00 -9.55
CA GLU A 314 16.16 -15.42 -10.54
C GLU A 314 16.63 -16.62 -11.36
N ALA A 315 17.89 -16.68 -11.74
CA ALA A 315 18.44 -17.86 -12.43
C ALA A 315 18.33 -19.14 -11.57
N LEU A 316 18.68 -19.06 -10.28
CA LEU A 316 18.54 -20.17 -9.34
C LEU A 316 17.07 -20.55 -9.11
N LEU A 317 16.18 -19.58 -9.01
CA LEU A 317 14.74 -19.83 -8.89
C LEU A 317 14.21 -20.56 -10.12
N LEU A 318 14.52 -20.11 -11.33
CA LEU A 318 14.08 -20.76 -12.56
C LEU A 318 14.62 -22.19 -12.68
N ASP A 319 15.86 -22.45 -12.26
CA ASP A 319 16.44 -23.79 -12.20
C ASP A 319 15.73 -24.69 -11.17
N LYS A 320 15.33 -24.15 -10.01
CA LYS A 320 14.55 -24.89 -8.99
C LYS A 320 13.14 -25.23 -9.50
N LEU A 321 12.45 -24.25 -10.11
CA LEU A 321 11.10 -24.45 -10.68
C LEU A 321 11.08 -25.46 -11.83
N GLY A 322 12.20 -25.76 -12.48
CA GLY A 322 12.36 -26.74 -13.55
C GLY A 322 12.62 -28.19 -13.09
N LYS A 323 12.72 -28.40 -11.78
CA LYS A 323 13.01 -29.72 -11.17
C LYS A 323 11.77 -30.35 -10.58
#